data_67fcb85ccf174bc0aafb3a1029c52862
#
_entry.id   67fcb85ccf174bc0aafb3a1029c52862
#
_cell.length_a   1.000
_cell.length_b   1.000
_cell.length_c   1.000
_cell.angle_alpha   90.00
_cell.angle_beta   90.00
_cell.angle_gamma   90.00
#
_symmetry.space_group_name_H-M   'P 1'
#
loop_
_entity.id
_entity.type
_entity.pdbx_description
1 polymer ?
#
loop_
_entity_poly.entity_id
_entity_poly.type
_entity_poly.pdbx_seq_one_letter_code
_entity_poly.pdbx_strand_id
1 'polypeptide(L)'
;SFFFSQTKEEIDKIMRSQDPKEISAFIKKYPNNPNANFLTNRMKNLGAVQSPKAKPVIQPLNTEKLSKEVEKKVEKGKADANTDKTVNLLNNLFSTDRNKSEVFVMVKNNSDCNLIIKVDGKKFFNLDVPKRGDNYLLLPKGTYKITTKICDASYQSTKNIAEDTQIVLGISEKGKK
;
A
#
# COMPACT_ATOMS: atom_id res chain seq x y z
N SER A 1 -45.39 -19.04 -7.36
CA SER A 1 -44.01 -18.69 -7.73
C SER A 1 -44.02 -17.36 -8.45
N PHE A 2 -43.67 -16.29 -7.74
CA PHE A 2 -43.49 -14.96 -8.35
C PHE A 2 -42.10 -14.94 -9.05
N PHE A 3 -42.09 -15.09 -10.37
CA PHE A 3 -40.93 -14.79 -11.20
C PHE A 3 -40.77 -13.26 -11.22
N PHE A 4 -39.89 -12.71 -10.39
CA PHE A 4 -39.45 -11.34 -10.55
C PHE A 4 -38.62 -11.27 -11.83
N SER A 5 -39.23 -10.81 -12.92
CA SER A 5 -38.54 -10.51 -14.16
C SER A 5 -37.58 -9.34 -13.92
N GLN A 6 -36.31 -9.59 -14.17
CA GLN A 6 -35.28 -8.53 -14.11
C GLN A 6 -35.51 -7.59 -15.29
N THR A 7 -35.60 -6.30 -15.03
CA THR A 7 -35.66 -5.31 -16.12
C THR A 7 -34.26 -5.05 -16.67
N LYS A 8 -34.14 -4.81 -17.96
CA LYS A 8 -32.89 -4.45 -18.60
C LYS A 8 -32.25 -3.21 -17.96
N GLU A 9 -33.08 -2.26 -17.55
CA GLU A 9 -32.66 -1.04 -16.87
C GLU A 9 -32.01 -1.31 -15.49
N GLU A 10 -32.57 -2.25 -14.72
CA GLU A 10 -32.02 -2.65 -13.41
C GLU A 10 -30.65 -3.30 -13.58
N ILE A 11 -30.46 -4.12 -14.61
CA ILE A 11 -29.17 -4.74 -14.94
C ILE A 11 -28.16 -3.68 -15.39
N ASP A 12 -28.55 -2.77 -16.28
CA ASP A 12 -27.64 -1.72 -16.79
C ASP A 12 -27.23 -0.77 -15.66
N LYS A 13 -28.13 -0.44 -14.75
CA LYS A 13 -27.82 0.38 -13.55
C LYS A 13 -26.77 -0.31 -12.68
N ILE A 14 -26.97 -1.59 -12.35
CA ILE A 14 -26.05 -2.30 -11.47
C ILE A 14 -24.69 -2.57 -12.14
N MET A 15 -24.68 -2.76 -13.43
CA MET A 15 -23.44 -2.93 -14.22
C MET A 15 -22.57 -1.67 -14.21
N ARG A 16 -23.14 -0.48 -13.95
CA ARG A 16 -22.42 0.81 -13.82
C ARG A 16 -22.15 1.19 -12.37
N SER A 17 -22.85 0.58 -11.41
CA SER A 17 -22.71 0.91 -9.98
C SER A 17 -21.29 0.61 -9.48
N GLN A 18 -20.76 1.53 -8.65
CA GLN A 18 -19.51 1.38 -7.91
C GLN A 18 -19.74 1.15 -6.42
N ASP A 19 -21.00 1.05 -5.99
CA ASP A 19 -21.34 0.79 -4.59
C ASP A 19 -21.38 -0.74 -4.33
N PRO A 20 -20.47 -1.26 -3.48
CA PRO A 20 -20.46 -2.69 -3.14
C PRO A 20 -21.76 -3.17 -2.47
N LYS A 21 -22.49 -2.28 -1.79
CA LYS A 21 -23.76 -2.63 -1.12
C LYS A 21 -24.87 -2.87 -2.14
N GLU A 22 -24.98 -1.99 -3.15
CA GLU A 22 -25.96 -2.16 -4.23
C GLU A 22 -25.68 -3.43 -5.02
N ILE A 23 -24.39 -3.68 -5.36
CA ILE A 23 -23.99 -4.90 -6.09
C ILE A 23 -24.30 -6.15 -5.27
N SER A 24 -23.99 -6.14 -3.96
CA SER A 24 -24.30 -7.26 -3.06
C SER A 24 -25.80 -7.52 -2.95
N ALA A 25 -26.62 -6.48 -2.82
CA ALA A 25 -28.06 -6.60 -2.75
C ALA A 25 -28.65 -7.20 -4.05
N PHE A 26 -28.14 -6.78 -5.20
CA PHE A 26 -28.55 -7.32 -6.50
C PHE A 26 -28.20 -8.81 -6.64
N ILE A 27 -26.97 -9.21 -6.29
CA ILE A 27 -26.54 -10.62 -6.34
C ILE A 27 -27.41 -11.48 -5.41
N LYS A 28 -27.76 -11.00 -4.22
CA LYS A 28 -28.63 -11.72 -3.30
C LYS A 28 -30.06 -11.87 -3.84
N LYS A 29 -30.56 -10.83 -4.51
CA LYS A 29 -31.91 -10.84 -5.11
C LYS A 29 -31.97 -11.74 -6.35
N TYR A 30 -30.88 -11.83 -7.12
CA TYR A 30 -30.81 -12.57 -8.40
C TYR A 30 -29.57 -13.48 -8.48
N PRO A 31 -29.49 -14.55 -7.66
CA PRO A 31 -28.29 -15.38 -7.58
C PRO A 31 -27.95 -16.12 -8.88
N ASN A 32 -28.95 -16.39 -9.71
CA ASN A 32 -28.79 -17.10 -11.00
C ASN A 32 -28.62 -16.16 -12.21
N ASN A 33 -28.40 -14.86 -11.97
CA ASN A 33 -28.13 -13.93 -13.08
C ASN A 33 -26.81 -14.26 -13.76
N PRO A 34 -26.75 -14.30 -15.12
CA PRO A 34 -25.51 -14.61 -15.85
C PRO A 34 -24.35 -13.67 -15.50
N ASN A 35 -24.64 -12.43 -15.07
CA ASN A 35 -23.63 -11.44 -14.66
C ASN A 35 -23.22 -11.55 -13.18
N ALA A 36 -23.80 -12.47 -12.39
CA ALA A 36 -23.54 -12.59 -10.95
C ALA A 36 -22.05 -12.81 -10.64
N ASN A 37 -21.36 -13.65 -11.42
CA ASN A 37 -19.93 -13.92 -11.27
C ASN A 37 -19.07 -12.67 -11.55
N PHE A 38 -19.40 -11.94 -12.62
CA PHE A 38 -18.74 -10.68 -12.95
C PHE A 38 -18.93 -9.63 -11.85
N LEU A 39 -20.17 -9.46 -11.38
CA LEU A 39 -20.53 -8.54 -10.31
C LEU A 39 -19.84 -8.91 -8.98
N THR A 40 -19.74 -10.21 -8.68
CA THR A 40 -19.02 -10.70 -7.49
C THR A 40 -17.54 -10.35 -7.55
N ASN A 41 -16.88 -10.54 -8.67
CA ASN A 41 -15.48 -10.18 -8.86
C ASN A 41 -15.27 -8.66 -8.79
N ARG A 42 -16.19 -7.90 -9.38
CA ARG A 42 -16.15 -6.44 -9.29
C ARG A 42 -16.35 -5.96 -7.85
N MET A 43 -17.31 -6.53 -7.11
CA MET A 43 -17.54 -6.22 -5.70
C MET A 43 -16.31 -6.52 -4.84
N LYS A 44 -15.62 -7.66 -5.07
CA LYS A 44 -14.35 -8.00 -4.40
C LYS A 44 -13.28 -6.93 -4.68
N ASN A 45 -13.16 -6.48 -5.92
CA ASN A 45 -12.20 -5.45 -6.30
C ASN A 45 -12.54 -4.08 -5.68
N LEU A 46 -13.82 -3.70 -5.65
CA LEU A 46 -14.28 -2.47 -5.00
C LEU A 46 -14.14 -2.53 -3.49
N GLY A 47 -14.45 -3.68 -2.86
CA GLY A 47 -14.27 -3.91 -1.43
C GLY A 47 -12.80 -3.96 -1.01
N ALA A 48 -11.89 -4.46 -1.89
CA ALA A 48 -10.47 -4.50 -1.63
C ALA A 48 -9.82 -3.09 -1.57
N VAL A 49 -10.41 -2.09 -2.25
CA VAL A 49 -9.93 -0.69 -2.21
C VAL A 49 -10.15 -0.05 -0.83
N GLN A 50 -11.08 -0.55 -0.05
CA GLN A 50 -11.44 -0.02 1.27
C GLN A 50 -11.25 -1.03 2.42
N SER A 51 -10.36 -2.01 2.25
CA SER A 51 -10.13 -2.98 3.33
C SER A 51 -9.61 -2.27 4.59
N PRO A 52 -10.38 -2.25 5.71
CA PRO A 52 -9.96 -1.60 6.94
C PRO A 52 -8.77 -2.30 7.61
N LYS A 53 -8.36 -3.46 7.10
CA LYS A 53 -7.25 -4.27 7.65
C LYS A 53 -5.88 -3.83 7.15
N ALA A 54 -5.79 -3.05 6.07
CA ALA A 54 -4.54 -2.58 5.50
C ALA A 54 -4.34 -1.08 5.75
N LYS A 55 -4.19 -0.68 7.01
CA LYS A 55 -3.87 0.71 7.37
C LYS A 55 -2.38 0.85 7.61
N PRO A 56 -1.66 1.75 6.91
CA PRO A 56 -0.29 2.06 7.27
C PRO A 56 -0.27 2.86 8.56
N VAL A 57 0.71 2.57 9.38
CA VAL A 57 1.07 3.42 10.51
C VAL A 57 2.27 4.23 10.08
N ILE A 58 2.12 5.56 10.01
CA ILE A 58 3.23 6.47 9.78
C ILE A 58 3.80 6.82 11.16
N GLN A 59 5.08 6.54 11.34
CA GLN A 59 5.82 6.85 12.56
C GLN A 59 6.99 7.75 12.19
N PRO A 60 7.39 8.70 13.06
CA PRO A 60 8.64 9.41 12.90
C PRO A 60 9.80 8.41 12.83
N LEU A 61 10.72 8.63 11.91
CA LEU A 61 11.88 7.76 11.76
C LEU A 61 12.80 7.95 12.95
N ASN A 62 13.09 6.85 13.67
CA ASN A 62 14.12 6.90 14.71
C ASN A 62 15.49 6.69 14.07
N THR A 63 16.15 7.80 13.74
CA THR A 63 17.45 7.82 13.05
C THR A 63 18.56 7.14 13.84
N GLU A 64 18.54 7.17 15.18
CA GLU A 64 19.54 6.51 16.01
C GLU A 64 19.47 4.98 15.95
N LYS A 65 18.26 4.42 15.89
CA LYS A 65 18.11 2.96 15.70
C LYS A 65 18.55 2.54 14.31
N LEU A 66 18.23 3.35 13.31
CA LEU A 66 18.55 3.05 11.93
C LEU A 66 20.07 3.09 11.68
N SER A 67 20.78 4.09 12.22
CA SER A 67 22.24 4.19 12.10
C SER A 67 22.92 2.95 12.69
N LYS A 68 22.50 2.50 13.89
CA LYS A 68 23.03 1.30 14.52
C LYS A 68 22.75 0.01 13.74
N GLU A 69 21.59 -0.08 13.08
CA GLU A 69 21.28 -1.23 12.22
C GLU A 69 22.10 -1.23 10.93
N VAL A 70 22.33 -0.06 10.36
CA VAL A 70 23.14 0.11 9.15
C VAL A 70 24.63 -0.19 9.46
N GLU A 71 25.17 0.34 10.56
CA GLU A 71 26.55 0.07 11.01
C GLU A 71 26.77 -1.43 11.19
N LYS A 72 25.85 -2.15 11.86
CA LYS A 72 25.93 -3.60 12.01
C LYS A 72 25.88 -4.38 10.70
N LYS A 73 25.17 -3.87 9.67
CA LYS A 73 25.11 -4.49 8.35
C LYS A 73 26.40 -4.26 7.55
N VAL A 74 27.00 -3.09 7.69
CA VAL A 74 28.28 -2.72 7.05
C VAL A 74 29.44 -3.52 7.65
N GLU A 75 29.51 -3.66 8.96
CA GLU A 75 30.55 -4.44 9.66
C GLU A 75 30.52 -5.94 9.29
N LYS A 76 29.39 -6.48 8.87
CA LYS A 76 29.24 -7.89 8.46
C LYS A 76 29.69 -8.18 7.02
N GLY A 77 30.33 -7.24 6.33
CA GLY A 77 31.04 -7.49 5.07
C GLY A 77 30.16 -7.92 3.88
N LYS A 78 28.86 -7.70 3.92
CA LYS A 78 27.94 -7.89 2.78
C LYS A 78 27.86 -6.62 1.95
N ALA A 79 28.99 -6.21 1.40
CA ALA A 79 29.06 -5.17 0.38
C ALA A 79 28.64 -5.78 -0.97
N ASP A 80 27.35 -5.96 -1.16
CA ASP A 80 26.74 -6.21 -2.47
C ASP A 80 26.42 -4.89 -3.15
N ALA A 81 26.10 -4.89 -4.45
CA ALA A 81 25.83 -3.77 -5.37
C ALA A 81 24.87 -2.65 -4.87
N ASN A 82 24.52 -2.63 -3.60
CA ASN A 82 23.79 -1.61 -2.87
C ASN A 82 24.68 -0.59 -2.13
N THR A 83 26.01 -0.65 -2.30
CA THR A 83 26.95 0.22 -1.58
C THR A 83 26.64 1.70 -1.85
N ASP A 84 26.36 2.06 -3.11
CA ASP A 84 26.01 3.45 -3.48
C ASP A 84 24.69 3.90 -2.84
N LYS A 85 23.70 3.01 -2.75
CA LYS A 85 22.45 3.29 -2.06
C LYS A 85 22.67 3.45 -0.55
N THR A 86 23.52 2.63 0.03
CA THR A 86 23.85 2.70 1.46
C THR A 86 24.64 3.97 1.79
N VAL A 87 25.58 4.37 0.95
CA VAL A 87 26.35 5.62 1.11
C VAL A 87 25.43 6.83 0.97
N ASN A 88 24.54 6.86 -0.02
CA ASN A 88 23.56 7.93 -0.19
C ASN A 88 22.58 8.00 0.99
N LEU A 89 22.19 6.86 1.54
CA LEU A 89 21.39 6.76 2.74
C LEU A 89 22.11 7.37 3.94
N LEU A 90 23.35 6.97 4.19
CA LEU A 90 24.15 7.47 5.31
C LEU A 90 24.38 8.99 5.17
N ASN A 91 24.75 9.45 3.98
CA ASN A 91 24.95 10.88 3.72
C ASN A 91 23.66 11.69 3.96
N ASN A 92 22.51 11.16 3.61
CA ASN A 92 21.24 11.81 3.85
C ASN A 92 20.85 11.80 5.35
N LEU A 93 21.06 10.69 6.05
CA LEU A 93 20.73 10.53 7.47
C LEU A 93 21.63 11.38 8.37
N PHE A 94 22.93 11.50 8.02
CA PHE A 94 23.90 12.31 8.79
C PHE A 94 23.95 13.77 8.35
N SER A 95 23.29 14.14 7.27
CA SER A 95 23.13 15.54 6.88
C SER A 95 22.24 16.25 7.89
N THR A 96 22.80 17.16 8.65
CA THR A 96 22.10 18.05 9.58
C THR A 96 21.38 19.21 8.90
N ASP A 97 21.39 19.24 7.58
CA ASP A 97 20.75 20.31 6.81
C ASP A 97 19.22 20.18 6.87
N ARG A 98 18.59 21.11 7.58
CA ARG A 98 17.12 21.22 7.70
C ARG A 98 16.43 21.59 6.38
N ASN A 99 17.20 22.08 5.40
CA ASN A 99 16.69 22.51 4.08
C ASN A 99 16.80 21.42 3.02
N LYS A 100 17.00 20.14 3.39
CA LYS A 100 17.04 19.04 2.42
C LYS A 100 15.87 19.14 1.43
N SER A 101 16.15 19.05 0.16
CA SER A 101 15.14 18.96 -0.90
C SER A 101 14.50 17.57 -0.97
N GLU A 102 15.22 16.56 -0.47
CA GLU A 102 14.79 15.16 -0.45
C GLU A 102 14.64 14.65 0.97
N VAL A 103 13.73 13.72 1.16
CA VAL A 103 13.44 13.06 2.42
C VAL A 103 13.56 11.56 2.27
N PHE A 104 13.97 10.91 3.34
CA PHE A 104 14.09 9.48 3.43
C PHE A 104 12.74 8.84 3.81
N VAL A 105 12.28 7.91 3.01
CA VAL A 105 11.06 7.15 3.27
C VAL A 105 11.38 5.68 3.38
N MET A 106 11.32 5.15 4.60
CA MET A 106 11.43 3.72 4.85
C MET A 106 10.05 3.09 4.81
N VAL A 107 9.92 1.99 4.12
CA VAL A 107 8.70 1.18 4.15
C VAL A 107 9.01 -0.18 4.77
N LYS A 108 8.34 -0.47 5.87
CA LYS A 108 8.40 -1.75 6.56
C LYS A 108 7.17 -2.60 6.23
N ASN A 109 7.42 -3.80 5.77
CA ASN A 109 6.39 -4.77 5.44
C ASN A 109 6.23 -5.81 6.56
N ASN A 110 5.12 -5.72 7.30
CA ASN A 110 4.79 -6.69 8.35
C ASN A 110 3.85 -7.80 7.85
N SER A 111 3.68 -7.94 6.53
CA SER A 111 2.88 -9.01 5.93
C SER A 111 3.74 -10.19 5.48
N ASP A 112 3.11 -11.30 5.16
CA ASP A 112 3.76 -12.51 4.64
C ASP A 112 3.90 -12.52 3.11
N CYS A 113 3.57 -11.40 2.45
CA CYS A 113 3.62 -11.23 1.00
C CYS A 113 4.67 -10.19 0.62
N ASN A 114 5.36 -10.38 -0.51
CA ASN A 114 6.18 -9.34 -1.11
C ASN A 114 5.27 -8.21 -1.60
N LEU A 115 5.67 -6.97 -1.39
CA LEU A 115 4.92 -5.80 -1.82
C LEU A 115 5.64 -5.06 -2.93
N ILE A 116 4.89 -4.64 -3.93
CA ILE A 116 5.33 -3.63 -4.91
C ILE A 116 4.55 -2.36 -4.58
N ILE A 117 5.27 -1.36 -4.11
CA ILE A 117 4.70 -0.08 -3.72
C ILE A 117 4.91 0.92 -4.84
N LYS A 118 3.82 1.46 -5.33
CA LYS A 118 3.82 2.52 -6.33
C LYS A 118 3.65 3.86 -5.63
N VAL A 119 4.57 4.76 -5.83
CA VAL A 119 4.56 6.11 -5.27
C VAL A 119 4.45 7.09 -6.43
N ASP A 120 3.30 7.72 -6.55
CA ASP A 120 2.95 8.62 -7.63
C ASP A 120 2.87 10.05 -7.11
N GLY A 121 3.61 10.96 -7.74
CA GLY A 121 3.68 12.39 -7.42
C GLY A 121 4.21 13.16 -8.62
N LYS A 122 5.13 14.10 -8.40
CA LYS A 122 5.81 14.78 -9.53
C LYS A 122 6.64 13.80 -10.38
N LYS A 123 7.12 12.75 -9.78
CA LYS A 123 7.78 11.61 -10.42
C LYS A 123 7.15 10.33 -9.89
N PHE A 124 7.23 9.28 -10.68
CA PHE A 124 6.73 7.95 -10.34
C PHE A 124 7.88 7.06 -9.86
N PHE A 125 7.67 6.37 -8.75
CA PHE A 125 8.63 5.44 -8.17
C PHE A 125 7.97 4.10 -7.89
N ASN A 126 8.73 3.01 -8.07
CA ASN A 126 8.37 1.67 -7.62
C ASN A 126 9.36 1.23 -6.55
N LEU A 127 8.86 0.64 -5.49
CA LEU A 127 9.65 0.09 -4.40
C LEU A 127 9.22 -1.34 -4.11
N ASP A 128 10.13 -2.29 -4.29
CA ASP A 128 9.91 -3.67 -3.88
C ASP A 128 10.28 -3.82 -2.41
N VAL A 129 9.32 -4.32 -1.61
CA VAL A 129 9.55 -4.57 -0.18
C VAL A 129 9.28 -6.04 0.11
N PRO A 130 10.32 -6.80 0.48
CA PRO A 130 10.17 -8.23 0.73
C PRO A 130 9.24 -8.51 1.92
N LYS A 131 8.65 -9.71 1.94
CA LYS A 131 7.85 -10.17 3.10
C LYS A 131 8.66 -10.07 4.38
N ARG A 132 8.03 -9.57 5.46
CA ARG A 132 8.65 -9.39 6.78
C ARG A 132 9.96 -8.58 6.76
N GLY A 133 10.17 -7.78 5.70
CA GLY A 133 11.35 -6.97 5.49
C GLY A 133 11.04 -5.48 5.36
N ASP A 134 12.03 -4.74 4.97
CA ASP A 134 11.96 -3.30 4.74
C ASP A 134 12.73 -2.92 3.49
N ASN A 135 12.38 -1.78 2.95
CA ASN A 135 13.14 -1.11 1.88
C ASN A 135 12.86 0.39 1.95
N TYR A 136 13.63 1.19 1.23
CA TYR A 136 13.56 2.65 1.32
C TYR A 136 13.75 3.32 -0.03
N LEU A 137 13.30 4.58 -0.10
CA LEU A 137 13.62 5.51 -1.18
C LEU A 137 13.87 6.93 -0.66
N LEU A 138 14.59 7.68 -1.46
CA LEU A 138 14.71 9.13 -1.32
C LEU A 138 13.70 9.80 -2.23
N LEU A 139 12.87 10.67 -1.69
CA LEU A 139 11.82 11.39 -2.39
C LEU A 139 11.99 12.89 -2.20
N PRO A 140 11.81 13.73 -3.24
CA PRO A 140 11.60 15.15 -3.03
C PRO A 140 10.43 15.40 -2.08
N LYS A 141 10.50 16.44 -1.24
CA LYS A 141 9.36 16.84 -0.40
C LYS A 141 8.13 17.11 -1.26
N GLY A 142 6.98 16.58 -0.82
CA GLY A 142 5.75 16.75 -1.58
C GLY A 142 4.62 15.81 -1.22
N THR A 143 3.54 15.91 -1.99
CA THR A 143 2.37 15.05 -1.84
C THR A 143 2.46 13.87 -2.81
N TYR A 144 2.28 12.68 -2.29
CA TYR A 144 2.38 11.42 -3.01
C TYR A 144 1.15 10.55 -2.81
N LYS A 145 0.70 9.95 -3.90
CA LYS A 145 -0.29 8.89 -3.87
C LYS A 145 0.45 7.55 -3.81
N ILE A 146 0.26 6.83 -2.71
CA ILE A 146 0.89 5.54 -2.45
C ILE A 146 -0.15 4.45 -2.70
N THR A 147 0.19 3.51 -3.57
CA THR A 147 -0.67 2.36 -3.88
C THR A 147 0.14 1.06 -3.80
N THR A 148 -0.45 0.04 -3.23
CA THR A 148 0.12 -1.31 -3.18
C THR A 148 -0.97 -2.35 -2.98
N LYS A 149 -0.61 -3.61 -3.15
CA LYS A 149 -1.46 -4.75 -2.80
C LYS A 149 -0.77 -5.52 -1.67
N ILE A 150 -1.41 -5.59 -0.51
CA ILE A 150 -0.91 -6.31 0.66
C ILE A 150 -1.63 -7.66 0.71
N CYS A 151 -0.98 -8.71 0.22
CA CYS A 151 -1.59 -10.01 -0.07
C CYS A 151 -2.85 -9.83 -0.94
N ASP A 152 -4.03 -10.04 -0.38
CA ASP A 152 -5.31 -9.90 -1.09
C ASP A 152 -5.98 -8.53 -0.90
N ALA A 153 -5.41 -7.65 -0.06
CA ALA A 153 -5.96 -6.34 0.24
C ALA A 153 -5.27 -5.25 -0.57
N SER A 154 -6.04 -4.49 -1.35
CA SER A 154 -5.54 -3.29 -2.03
C SER A 154 -5.46 -2.13 -1.06
N TYR A 155 -4.35 -1.41 -1.10
CA TYR A 155 -4.11 -0.22 -0.32
C TYR A 155 -3.85 0.98 -1.22
N GLN A 156 -4.50 2.09 -0.90
CA GLN A 156 -4.25 3.38 -1.53
C GLN A 156 -4.36 4.51 -0.50
N SER A 157 -3.40 5.42 -0.51
CA SER A 157 -3.43 6.61 0.35
C SER A 157 -2.67 7.75 -0.29
N THR A 158 -3.11 8.97 -0.01
CA THR A 158 -2.37 10.20 -0.36
C THR A 158 -1.72 10.76 0.90
N LYS A 159 -0.42 11.04 0.82
CA LYS A 159 0.40 11.51 1.94
C LYS A 159 1.23 12.71 1.54
N ASN A 160 1.25 13.72 2.41
CA ASN A 160 2.22 14.81 2.31
C ASN A 160 3.48 14.39 3.09
N ILE A 161 4.59 14.24 2.36
CA ILE A 161 5.87 13.79 2.90
C ILE A 161 6.81 15.00 2.90
N ALA A 162 7.02 15.57 4.08
CA ALA A 162 7.83 16.77 4.28
C ALA A 162 9.10 16.49 5.10
N GLU A 163 9.17 15.34 5.76
CA GLU A 163 10.27 14.92 6.63
C GLU A 163 10.54 13.42 6.50
N ASP A 164 11.69 12.98 7.02
CA ASP A 164 12.07 11.58 7.03
C ASP A 164 11.02 10.75 7.77
N THR A 165 10.48 9.72 7.10
CA THR A 165 9.26 9.05 7.53
C THR A 165 9.37 7.54 7.36
N GLN A 166 8.80 6.82 8.33
CA GLN A 166 8.61 5.37 8.23
C GLN A 166 7.13 5.04 7.99
N ILE A 167 6.87 4.23 6.95
CA ILE A 167 5.55 3.70 6.65
C ILE A 167 5.55 2.20 6.98
N VAL A 168 4.68 1.78 7.89
CA VAL A 168 4.52 0.37 8.24
C VAL A 168 3.27 -0.16 7.59
N LEU A 169 3.43 -1.16 6.72
CA LEU A 169 2.35 -1.84 6.01
C LEU A 169 2.18 -3.25 6.55
N GLY A 170 0.95 -3.64 6.80
CA GLY A 170 0.63 -4.98 7.31
C GLY A 170 -0.87 -5.20 7.39
N ILE A 171 -1.24 -6.45 7.59
CA ILE A 171 -2.62 -6.83 7.89
C ILE A 171 -2.78 -6.77 9.41
N SER A 172 -3.70 -5.94 9.89
CA SER A 172 -3.99 -5.86 11.32
C SER A 172 -4.65 -7.16 11.79
N GLU A 173 -4.01 -7.91 12.68
CA GLU A 173 -4.57 -9.10 13.33
C GLU A 173 -5.63 -8.75 14.41
N LYS A 174 -6.42 -7.70 14.22
CA LYS A 174 -7.57 -7.48 15.09
C LYS A 174 -8.71 -8.39 14.67
N GLY A 175 -8.76 -9.60 15.23
CA GLY A 175 -9.88 -10.52 15.00
C GLY A 175 -9.69 -11.97 15.41
N LYS A 176 -8.66 -12.31 16.20
CA LYS A 176 -8.70 -13.55 16.97
C LYS A 176 -9.13 -13.21 18.39
N LYS A 177 -10.40 -13.30 18.64
CA LYS A 177 -11.00 -13.61 19.93
C LYS A 177 -11.62 -14.99 19.83
#